data_cbc1c77ed30a08b2c0298685edd65600
#
_entry.id   cbc1c77ed30a08b2c0298685edd65600
#
_cell.length_a   1.000
_cell.length_b   1.000
_cell.length_c   1.000
_cell.angle_alpha   90.00
_cell.angle_beta   90.00
_cell.angle_gamma   90.00
#
_symmetry.space_group_name_H-M   'P 1'
#
loop_
_entity.id
_entity.type
_entity.pdbx_description
1 polymer ?
#
loop_
_entity_poly.entity_id
_entity_poly.type
_entity_poly.pdbx_seq_one_letter_code
_entity_poly.pdbx_strand_id
1 'polypeptide(L)'
;MASDVPVAEKADKNNPGHVAAPFAGVVTLAVKEGQKIEAGDTVATIEAMKMEAAITSPRAGVVSRIAISAVQQVEGGDLLVVVSTGESAAE
;
A
#
# COMPACT_ATOMS: atom_id res chain seq x y z
N MET A 1 -11.57 17.34 -19.15
CA MET A 1 -11.89 16.90 -18.46
C MET A 1 -11.43 16.92 -17.18
N ALA A 2 -12.01 16.85 -16.40
CA ALA A 2 -11.67 16.99 -15.06
C ALA A 2 -10.87 15.88 -14.53
N SER A 3 -10.61 15.03 -15.34
CA SER A 3 -9.96 13.84 -14.88
C SER A 3 -8.50 14.00 -14.58
N ASP A 4 -7.97 15.19 -14.70
CA ASP A 4 -6.60 15.33 -14.33
C ASP A 4 -6.41 15.37 -12.81
N VAL A 5 -7.45 15.41 -12.04
CA VAL A 5 -7.32 15.29 -10.61
C VAL A 5 -7.12 13.81 -10.26
N PRO A 6 -6.01 13.46 -9.61
CA PRO A 6 -5.80 12.06 -9.28
C PRO A 6 -6.86 11.56 -8.31
N VAL A 7 -7.36 10.40 -8.59
CA VAL A 7 -8.34 9.75 -7.73
C VAL A 7 -7.64 8.64 -6.99
N ALA A 8 -7.80 8.62 -5.67
CA ALA A 8 -7.18 7.57 -4.87
C ALA A 8 -7.76 6.23 -5.29
N GLU A 9 -6.87 5.28 -5.48
CA GLU A 9 -7.25 3.94 -5.87
C GLU A 9 -7.65 3.16 -4.63
N LYS A 10 -8.75 2.44 -4.69
CA LYS A 10 -9.19 1.66 -3.55
C LYS A 10 -8.61 0.26 -3.62
N ALA A 11 -8.28 -0.28 -2.47
CA ALA A 11 -7.79 -1.64 -2.40
C ALA A 11 -8.91 -2.61 -2.75
N ASP A 12 -8.53 -3.69 -3.42
CA ASP A 12 -9.47 -4.73 -3.80
C ASP A 12 -9.45 -5.80 -2.70
N LYS A 13 -10.56 -5.96 -2.01
CA LYS A 13 -10.64 -6.92 -0.92
C LYS A 13 -10.43 -8.34 -1.40
N ASN A 14 -10.66 -8.60 -2.66
CA ASN A 14 -10.48 -9.93 -3.22
C ASN A 14 -9.05 -10.19 -3.66
N ASN A 15 -8.19 -9.21 -3.60
CA ASN A 15 -6.81 -9.36 -4.02
C ASN A 15 -5.93 -9.43 -2.78
N PRO A 16 -5.38 -10.60 -2.45
CA PRO A 16 -4.60 -10.73 -1.22
C PRO A 16 -3.30 -9.96 -1.23
N GLY A 17 -2.86 -9.49 -2.39
CA GLY A 17 -1.64 -8.69 -2.48
C GLY A 17 -1.85 -7.22 -2.28
N HIS A 18 -3.09 -6.76 -2.18
CA HIS A 18 -3.36 -5.34 -1.99
C HIS A 18 -3.22 -4.97 -0.52
N VAL A 19 -2.46 -3.93 -0.26
CA VAL A 19 -2.28 -3.42 1.10
C VAL A 19 -3.01 -2.09 1.20
N ALA A 20 -3.98 -2.04 2.08
CA ALA A 20 -4.88 -0.90 2.20
C ALA A 20 -4.58 -0.10 3.45
N ALA A 21 -4.94 1.17 3.43
CA ALA A 21 -4.83 2.00 4.61
C ALA A 21 -5.89 1.57 5.62
N PRO A 22 -5.52 1.42 6.89
CA PRO A 22 -6.49 0.99 7.90
C PRO A 22 -7.43 2.12 8.33
N PHE A 23 -7.03 3.37 8.16
CA PHE A 23 -7.86 4.51 8.50
C PHE A 23 -7.30 5.72 7.77
N ALA A 24 -7.99 6.83 7.83
CA ALA A 24 -7.51 8.05 7.16
C ALA A 24 -6.33 8.62 7.91
N GLY A 25 -5.33 9.09 7.19
CA GLY A 25 -4.16 9.70 7.79
C GLY A 25 -3.09 9.93 6.75
N VAL A 26 -1.89 10.26 7.23
CA VAL A 26 -0.75 10.50 6.36
C VAL A 26 0.13 9.26 6.37
N VAL A 27 0.37 8.72 5.20
CA VAL A 27 1.16 7.50 5.04
C VAL A 27 2.53 7.86 4.53
N THR A 28 3.55 7.28 5.15
CA THR A 28 4.93 7.37 4.70
C THR A 28 5.37 5.98 4.28
N LEU A 29 5.79 5.84 3.04
CA LEU A 29 6.22 4.55 2.53
C LEU A 29 7.57 4.15 3.10
N ALA A 30 7.72 2.87 3.37
CA ALA A 30 8.97 2.30 3.85
C ALA A 30 9.62 1.38 2.83
N VAL A 31 8.98 1.17 1.68
CA VAL A 31 9.47 0.24 0.66
C VAL A 31 9.44 0.91 -0.69
N LYS A 32 10.06 0.26 -1.67
CA LYS A 32 10.12 0.73 -3.05
C LYS A 32 9.60 -0.36 -3.97
N GLU A 33 9.20 0.06 -5.17
CA GLU A 33 8.83 -0.92 -6.18
C GLU A 33 10.00 -1.84 -6.47
N GLY A 34 9.69 -3.12 -6.59
CA GLY A 34 10.70 -4.12 -6.84
C GLY A 34 11.37 -4.67 -5.60
N GLN A 35 11.06 -4.15 -4.44
CA GLN A 35 11.69 -4.58 -3.21
C GLN A 35 11.07 -5.90 -2.74
N LYS A 36 11.92 -6.82 -2.31
CA LYS A 36 11.46 -8.08 -1.74
C LYS A 36 11.08 -7.88 -0.30
N ILE A 37 9.94 -8.41 0.10
CA ILE A 37 9.48 -8.29 1.48
C ILE A 37 8.92 -9.61 1.95
N GLU A 38 8.80 -9.73 3.27
CA GLU A 38 8.25 -10.91 3.90
C GLU A 38 6.91 -10.58 4.54
N ALA A 39 6.12 -11.60 4.82
CA ALA A 39 4.89 -11.38 5.55
C ALA A 39 5.20 -10.75 6.90
N GLY A 40 4.49 -9.69 7.22
CA GLY A 40 4.72 -8.98 8.48
C GLY A 40 5.73 -7.85 8.39
N ASP A 41 6.44 -7.73 7.28
CA ASP A 41 7.36 -6.60 7.12
C ASP A 41 6.57 -5.30 7.01
N THR A 42 7.11 -4.24 7.60
CA THR A 42 6.48 -2.93 7.52
C THR A 42 6.69 -2.35 6.14
N VAL A 43 5.60 -2.07 5.44
CA VAL A 43 5.67 -1.46 4.11
C VAL A 43 5.42 0.04 4.17
N ALA A 44 4.77 0.51 5.23
CA ALA A 44 4.48 1.94 5.37
C ALA A 44 4.12 2.21 6.83
N THR A 45 4.09 3.48 7.19
CA THR A 45 3.53 3.89 8.47
C THR A 45 2.45 4.91 8.20
N ILE A 46 1.44 4.95 9.06
CA ILE A 46 0.35 5.91 8.91
C ILE A 46 0.18 6.67 10.20
N GLU A 47 0.00 7.96 10.08
CA GLU A 47 -0.18 8.83 11.22
C GLU A 47 -1.46 9.62 11.07
N ALA A 48 -2.28 9.64 12.11
CA ALA A 48 -3.53 10.37 12.09
C ALA A 48 -3.75 10.95 13.47
N MET A 49 -3.82 12.27 13.55
CA MET A 49 -3.99 12.95 14.83
C MET A 49 -2.91 12.51 15.79
N LYS A 50 -3.26 11.79 16.81
CA LYS A 50 -2.31 11.33 17.82
C LYS A 50 -2.05 9.85 17.72
N MET A 51 -2.46 9.22 16.61
CA MET A 51 -2.27 7.79 16.41
C MET A 51 -1.23 7.56 15.35
N GLU A 52 -0.47 6.50 15.54
CA GLU A 52 0.51 6.10 14.56
C GLU A 52 0.51 4.58 14.52
N ALA A 53 0.56 4.03 13.34
CA ALA A 53 0.52 2.59 13.19
C ALA A 53 1.42 2.16 12.05
N ALA A 54 1.99 0.97 12.18
CA ALA A 54 2.74 0.37 11.10
C ALA A 54 1.78 -0.42 10.21
N ILE A 55 1.97 -0.30 8.91
CA ILE A 55 1.19 -1.05 7.95
C ILE A 55 2.11 -2.14 7.43
N THR A 56 1.71 -3.39 7.62
CA THR A 56 2.57 -4.52 7.29
C THR A 56 2.03 -5.28 6.10
N SER A 57 2.91 -6.01 5.44
CA SER A 57 2.54 -6.82 4.31
C SER A 57 1.80 -8.07 4.78
N PRO A 58 0.69 -8.43 4.13
CA PRO A 58 -0.03 -9.63 4.50
C PRO A 58 0.63 -10.90 3.98
N ARG A 59 1.63 -10.76 3.11
CA ARG A 59 2.25 -11.93 2.49
C ARG A 59 3.66 -11.58 2.07
N ALA A 60 4.47 -12.61 1.87
CA ALA A 60 5.81 -12.44 1.32
C ALA A 60 5.72 -12.27 -0.18
N GLY A 61 6.62 -11.50 -0.74
CA GLY A 61 6.65 -11.31 -2.18
C GLY A 61 7.45 -10.11 -2.54
N VAL A 62 7.11 -9.50 -3.66
CA VAL A 62 7.80 -8.35 -4.20
C VAL A 62 6.79 -7.22 -4.34
N VAL A 63 7.19 -6.01 -3.99
CA VAL A 63 6.35 -4.84 -4.18
C VAL A 63 6.25 -4.59 -5.67
N SER A 64 5.12 -4.95 -6.26
CA SER A 64 4.96 -4.87 -7.71
C SER A 64 4.48 -3.49 -8.15
N ARG A 65 3.81 -2.77 -7.27
CA ARG A 65 3.31 -1.45 -7.61
C ARG A 65 3.08 -0.65 -6.33
N ILE A 66 3.36 0.62 -6.41
CA ILE A 66 3.06 1.55 -5.32
C ILE A 66 2.01 2.51 -5.86
N ALA A 67 0.88 2.60 -5.16
CA ALA A 67 -0.26 3.38 -5.63
C ALA A 67 -0.28 4.80 -5.10
N ILE A 68 0.63 5.14 -4.20
CA ILE A 68 0.66 6.47 -3.59
C ILE A 68 2.05 7.05 -3.70
N SER A 69 2.18 8.32 -3.41
CA SER A 69 3.48 8.98 -3.32
C SER A 69 4.19 8.55 -2.04
N ALA A 70 5.47 8.87 -1.95
CA ALA A 70 6.27 8.48 -0.78
C ALA A 70 5.65 8.97 0.52
N VAL A 71 5.02 10.13 0.50
CA VAL A 71 4.27 10.65 1.64
C VAL A 71 2.96 11.18 1.07
N GLN A 72 1.84 10.69 1.57
CA GLN A 72 0.55 11.07 1.00
C GLN A 72 -0.54 10.91 2.02
N GLN A 73 -1.51 11.81 2.00
CA GLN A 73 -2.69 11.65 2.82
C GLN A 73 -3.64 10.68 2.13
N VAL A 74 -4.21 9.76 2.89
CA VAL A 74 -5.08 8.71 2.35
C VAL A 74 -6.31 8.59 3.22
N GLU A 75 -7.28 7.85 2.70
CA GLU A 75 -8.48 7.50 3.43
C GLU A 75 -8.46 6.02 3.73
N GLY A 76 -9.26 5.61 4.70
CA GLY A 76 -9.34 4.18 5.01
C GLY A 76 -9.79 3.40 3.78
N GLY A 77 -9.10 2.32 3.48
CA GLY A 77 -9.40 1.49 2.32
C GLY A 77 -8.66 1.87 1.06
N ASP A 78 -7.93 2.99 1.05
CA ASP A 78 -7.17 3.36 -0.12
C ASP A 78 -6.03 2.37 -0.33
N LEU A 79 -5.76 2.04 -1.58
CA LEU A 79 -4.68 1.14 -1.92
C LEU A 79 -3.35 1.84 -1.74
N LEU A 80 -2.43 1.21 -1.05
CA LEU A 80 -1.11 1.77 -0.82
C LEU A 80 -0.07 1.09 -1.70
N VAL A 81 0.07 -0.22 -1.59
CA VAL A 81 1.02 -0.98 -2.39
C VAL A 81 0.38 -2.30 -2.80
N VAL A 82 0.94 -2.90 -3.84
CA VAL A 82 0.55 -4.23 -4.29
C VAL A 82 1.76 -5.13 -4.15
N VAL A 83 1.57 -6.24 -3.45
CA VAL A 83 2.62 -7.24 -3.24
C VAL A 83 2.29 -8.46 -4.07
N SER A 84 3.21 -8.88 -4.92
CA SER A 84 3.04 -10.04 -5.77
C SER A 84 3.96 -11.16 -5.33
N THR A 85 3.46 -12.38 -5.31
CA THR A 85 4.33 -13.52 -5.08
C THR A 85 5.08 -13.84 -6.37
N GLY A 86 6.17 -14.52 -6.22
CA GLY A 86 6.98 -14.82 -7.39
C GLY A 86 6.25 -15.63 -8.44
N GLU A 87 5.48 -16.61 -8.01
CA GLU A 87 4.82 -17.42 -8.97
C GLU A 87 3.70 -16.71 -9.64
N SER A 88 3.00 -15.84 -8.99
CA SER A 88 1.91 -15.18 -9.64
C SER A 88 2.40 -14.22 -10.70
N ALA A 89 3.61 -13.78 -10.59
CA ALA A 89 4.15 -12.90 -11.60
C ALA A 89 4.34 -13.63 -12.91
N ALA A 90 4.30 -14.91 -12.88
CA ALA A 90 4.49 -15.66 -14.09
C ALA A 90 3.33 -15.53 -15.03
N GLU A 91 2.19 -15.16 -14.53
CA GLU A 91 1.12 -15.11 -15.42
C GLU A 91 0.85 -13.84 -15.98
#